data_871d18c9c2d8859fc8d183cad33d94b9
#
_entry.id   871d18c9c2d8859fc8d183cad33d94b9
#
_cell.length_a   1.000
_cell.length_b   1.000
_cell.length_c   1.000
_cell.angle_alpha   90.00
_cell.angle_beta   90.00
_cell.angle_gamma   90.00
#
_symmetry.space_group_name_H-M   'P 1'
#
loop_
_entity.id
_entity.type
_entity.pdbx_description
1 polymer ?
#
loop_
_entity_poly.entity_id
_entity_poly.type
_entity_poly.pdbx_seq_one_letter_code
_entity_poly.pdbx_strand_id
1 'polypeptide(L)'
;MAIRGIGVDIVHIPRIEASLAKWGDRFRRKIFTEREITAAKDRLREARFLAMRFAAKEAFTKATGMGMRSPLKWHAIEVKSDDLGRPEIALSEDLKKWCESRNIRYWHLSLSDDHDHAVAIVILEGE
;
A
#
# COMPACT_ATOMS: atom_id res chain seq x y z
N MET A 1 17.76 -6.29 16.36
CA MET A 1 16.76 -6.06 15.28
C MET A 1 17.35 -6.44 13.95
N ALA A 2 16.58 -7.09 13.12
CA ALA A 2 17.03 -7.55 11.81
C ALA A 2 15.99 -7.21 10.76
N ILE A 3 16.46 -7.00 9.53
CA ILE A 3 15.57 -6.85 8.39
C ILE A 3 14.96 -8.21 8.09
N ARG A 4 13.63 -8.27 8.04
CA ARG A 4 12.87 -9.49 7.77
C ARG A 4 12.36 -9.56 6.35
N GLY A 5 12.36 -8.46 5.64
CA GLY A 5 11.94 -8.44 4.25
C GLY A 5 12.05 -7.06 3.64
N ILE A 6 12.22 -7.04 2.34
CA ILE A 6 12.26 -5.81 1.57
C ILE A 6 11.38 -6.03 0.35
N GLY A 7 10.50 -5.09 0.09
CA GLY A 7 9.65 -5.13 -1.09
C GLY A 7 9.69 -3.80 -1.83
N VAL A 8 9.68 -3.87 -3.13
CA VAL A 8 9.60 -2.69 -3.98
C VAL A 8 8.57 -2.96 -5.06
N ASP A 9 7.81 -1.94 -5.39
CA ASP A 9 6.84 -2.04 -6.48
C ASP A 9 6.85 -0.75 -7.28
N ILE A 10 6.65 -0.88 -8.57
CA ILE A 10 6.55 0.25 -9.49
C ILE A 10 5.23 0.10 -10.24
N VAL A 11 4.45 1.18 -10.30
CA VAL A 11 3.13 1.20 -10.91
C VAL A 11 3.09 2.26 -11.99
N HIS A 12 2.63 1.87 -13.17
CA HIS A 12 2.40 2.79 -14.28
C HIS A 12 1.05 3.48 -14.04
N ILE A 13 1.09 4.76 -13.72
CA ILE A 13 -0.10 5.52 -13.33
C ILE A 13 -1.24 5.46 -14.36
N PRO A 14 -0.95 5.52 -15.69
CA PRO A 14 -2.01 5.38 -16.69
C PRO A 14 -2.82 4.08 -16.58
N ARG A 15 -2.25 3.01 -16.03
CA ARG A 15 -3.01 1.77 -15.79
C ARG A 15 -4.07 1.98 -14.72
N ILE A 16 -3.76 2.75 -13.69
CA ILE A 16 -4.72 3.08 -12.64
C ILE A 16 -5.79 4.00 -13.19
N GLU A 17 -5.41 4.99 -14.01
CA GLU A 17 -6.36 5.86 -14.68
C GLU A 17 -7.35 5.06 -15.53
N ALA A 18 -6.84 4.10 -16.28
CA ALA A 18 -7.66 3.23 -17.13
C ALA A 18 -8.63 2.38 -16.29
N SER A 19 -8.17 1.84 -15.18
CA SER A 19 -9.01 1.04 -14.29
C SER A 19 -10.11 1.90 -13.65
N LEU A 20 -9.78 3.11 -13.25
CA LEU A 20 -10.76 4.05 -12.70
C LEU A 20 -11.80 4.44 -13.74
N ALA A 21 -11.36 4.69 -14.98
CA ALA A 21 -12.27 5.06 -16.06
C ALA A 21 -13.20 3.90 -16.41
N LYS A 22 -12.71 2.68 -16.39
CA LYS A 22 -13.47 1.49 -16.79
C LYS A 22 -14.39 0.98 -15.68
N TRP A 23 -13.91 0.95 -14.44
CA TRP A 23 -14.60 0.29 -13.33
C TRP A 23 -15.10 1.24 -12.24
N GLY A 24 -14.59 2.47 -12.18
CA GLY A 24 -15.01 3.48 -11.21
C GLY A 24 -14.94 3.00 -9.76
N ASP A 25 -16.03 3.17 -9.02
CA ASP A 25 -16.11 2.79 -7.60
C ASP A 25 -15.86 1.30 -7.36
N ARG A 26 -16.17 0.47 -8.32
CA ARG A 26 -15.95 -0.96 -8.21
C ARG A 26 -14.45 -1.25 -8.05
N PHE A 27 -13.60 -0.58 -8.83
CA PHE A 27 -12.15 -0.69 -8.71
C PHE A 27 -11.69 -0.11 -7.37
N ARG A 28 -12.17 1.08 -7.03
CA ARG A 28 -11.78 1.74 -5.79
C ARG A 28 -12.05 0.85 -4.58
N ARG A 29 -13.25 0.31 -4.47
CA ARG A 29 -13.67 -0.49 -3.32
C ARG A 29 -12.99 -1.85 -3.25
N LYS A 30 -12.57 -2.38 -4.38
CA LYS A 30 -11.87 -3.66 -4.42
C LYS A 30 -10.49 -3.57 -3.77
N ILE A 31 -9.80 -2.46 -4.00
CA ILE A 31 -8.39 -2.30 -3.64
C ILE A 31 -8.20 -1.46 -2.38
N PHE A 32 -8.98 -0.39 -2.24
CA PHE A 32 -8.71 0.66 -1.25
C PHE A 32 -9.76 0.67 -0.16
N THR A 33 -9.32 1.09 1.04
CA THR A 33 -10.23 1.27 2.18
C THR A 33 -11.04 2.55 1.99
N GLU A 34 -12.13 2.69 2.75
CA GLU A 34 -12.94 3.90 2.72
C GLU A 34 -12.12 5.15 3.04
N ARG A 35 -11.18 5.04 3.97
CA ARG A 35 -10.30 6.17 4.32
C ARG A 35 -9.40 6.57 3.16
N GLU A 36 -8.87 5.59 2.46
CA GLU A 36 -8.01 5.83 1.30
C GLU A 36 -8.81 6.47 0.17
N ILE A 37 -10.03 5.98 -0.06
CA ILE A 37 -10.92 6.52 -1.09
C ILE A 37 -11.29 7.96 -0.76
N THR A 38 -11.66 8.23 0.48
CA THR A 38 -12.03 9.57 0.94
C THR A 38 -10.85 10.54 0.79
N ALA A 39 -9.66 10.11 1.18
CA ALA A 39 -8.46 10.94 1.05
C ALA A 39 -8.16 11.27 -0.41
N ALA A 40 -8.42 10.32 -1.31
CA ALA A 40 -8.17 10.51 -2.75
C ALA A 40 -9.14 11.50 -3.38
N LYS A 41 -10.36 11.61 -2.88
CA LYS A 41 -11.40 12.49 -3.44
C LYS A 41 -10.98 13.96 -3.44
N ASP A 42 -10.22 14.36 -2.44
CA ASP A 42 -9.80 15.75 -2.29
C ASP A 42 -8.54 16.07 -3.09
N ARG A 43 -8.02 15.09 -3.82
CA ARG A 43 -6.78 15.26 -4.56
C ARG A 43 -7.05 15.62 -6.01
N LEU A 44 -6.28 16.58 -6.50
CA LEU A 44 -6.35 17.03 -7.88
C LEU A 44 -6.04 15.89 -8.86
N ARG A 45 -5.16 14.97 -8.44
CA ARG A 45 -4.73 13.83 -9.25
C ARG A 45 -5.04 12.53 -8.52
N GLU A 46 -6.30 12.16 -8.55
CA GLU A 46 -6.79 10.96 -7.86
C GLU A 46 -6.00 9.70 -8.25
N ALA A 47 -5.82 9.49 -9.55
CA ALA A 47 -5.15 8.28 -10.02
C ALA A 47 -3.72 8.16 -9.51
N ARG A 48 -2.98 9.26 -9.48
CA ARG A 48 -1.61 9.29 -8.96
C ARG A 48 -1.59 8.96 -7.48
N PHE A 49 -2.49 9.57 -6.72
CA PHE A 49 -2.61 9.34 -5.29
C PHE A 49 -2.90 7.85 -5.00
N LEU A 50 -3.87 7.28 -5.71
CA LEU A 50 -4.23 5.88 -5.55
C LEU A 50 -3.13 4.93 -6.05
N ALA A 51 -2.43 5.29 -7.12
CA ALA A 51 -1.32 4.48 -7.63
C ALA A 51 -0.21 4.33 -6.58
N MET A 52 0.08 5.37 -5.83
CA MET A 52 1.08 5.31 -4.77
C MET A 52 0.63 4.37 -3.64
N ARG A 53 -0.65 4.40 -3.28
CA ARG A 53 -1.21 3.49 -2.28
C ARG A 53 -1.23 2.05 -2.78
N PHE A 54 -1.55 1.87 -4.05
CA PHE A 54 -1.53 0.55 -4.68
C PHE A 54 -0.11 -0.03 -4.64
N ALA A 55 0.88 0.76 -5.02
CA ALA A 55 2.28 0.36 -4.99
C ALA A 55 2.71 -0.02 -3.56
N ALA A 56 2.28 0.73 -2.56
CA ALA A 56 2.60 0.44 -1.16
C ALA A 56 2.05 -0.92 -0.72
N LYS A 57 0.81 -1.24 -1.07
CA LYS A 57 0.18 -2.52 -0.75
C LYS A 57 0.93 -3.69 -1.40
N GLU A 58 1.29 -3.52 -2.67
CA GLU A 58 2.06 -4.53 -3.40
C GLU A 58 3.46 -4.70 -2.81
N ALA A 59 4.13 -3.60 -2.49
CA ALA A 59 5.47 -3.64 -1.91
C ALA A 59 5.47 -4.33 -0.55
N PHE A 60 4.45 -4.06 0.28
CA PHE A 60 4.32 -4.75 1.57
C PHE A 60 4.18 -6.26 1.36
N THR A 61 3.31 -6.65 0.44
CA THR A 61 3.09 -8.07 0.14
C THR A 61 4.37 -8.74 -0.35
N LYS A 62 5.11 -8.08 -1.22
CA LYS A 62 6.40 -8.59 -1.71
C LYS A 62 7.42 -8.72 -0.57
N ALA A 63 7.43 -7.77 0.35
CA ALA A 63 8.36 -7.80 1.49
C ALA A 63 8.11 -9.01 2.40
N THR A 64 6.87 -9.49 2.49
CA THR A 64 6.54 -10.69 3.27
C THR A 64 6.96 -11.98 2.59
N GLY A 65 7.24 -11.93 1.29
CA GLY A 65 7.52 -13.12 0.50
C GLY A 65 6.28 -13.92 0.11
N MET A 66 5.10 -13.43 0.50
CA MET A 66 3.83 -14.08 0.20
C MET A 66 3.13 -13.38 -0.96
N GLY A 67 2.23 -14.08 -1.62
CA GLY A 67 1.33 -13.44 -2.57
C GLY A 67 0.18 -12.76 -1.83
N MET A 68 -0.70 -12.09 -2.59
CA MET A 68 -1.88 -11.44 -2.02
C MET A 68 -2.93 -12.51 -1.69
N ARG A 69 -2.73 -13.17 -0.56
CA ARG A 69 -3.62 -14.22 -0.04
C ARG A 69 -3.72 -14.06 1.48
N SER A 70 -4.83 -14.54 2.04
CA SER A 70 -5.12 -14.39 3.45
C SER A 70 -3.92 -14.76 4.33
N PRO A 71 -3.55 -13.95 5.33
CA PRO A 71 -4.24 -12.72 5.78
C PRO A 71 -3.83 -11.45 5.02
N LEU A 72 -3.04 -11.58 3.96
CA LEU A 72 -2.65 -10.46 3.11
C LEU A 72 -3.78 -10.17 2.13
N LYS A 73 -4.53 -9.13 2.43
CA LYS A 73 -5.66 -8.67 1.62
C LYS A 73 -5.49 -7.19 1.35
N TRP A 74 -6.04 -6.71 0.25
CA TRP A 74 -5.95 -5.29 -0.10
C TRP A 74 -6.35 -4.37 1.06
N HIS A 75 -7.47 -4.66 1.72
CA HIS A 75 -8.01 -3.81 2.78
C HIS A 75 -7.31 -4.01 4.13
N ALA A 76 -6.49 -5.05 4.25
CA ALA A 76 -5.73 -5.30 5.47
C ALA A 76 -4.49 -4.41 5.58
N ILE A 77 -4.09 -3.80 4.46
CA ILE A 77 -2.91 -2.94 4.37
C ILE A 77 -3.41 -1.54 4.00
N GLU A 78 -3.57 -0.67 4.99
CA GLU A 78 -4.05 0.69 4.75
C GLU A 78 -2.88 1.67 4.80
N VAL A 79 -2.83 2.56 3.82
CA VAL A 79 -1.83 3.63 3.80
C VAL A 79 -2.49 4.92 4.23
N LYS A 80 -1.92 5.57 5.21
CA LYS A 80 -2.39 6.86 5.70
C LYS A 80 -1.20 7.81 5.81
N SER A 81 -1.49 9.09 6.00
CA SER A 81 -0.45 10.09 6.19
C SER A 81 -0.42 10.51 7.65
N ASP A 82 0.77 10.71 8.20
CA ASP A 82 0.90 11.26 9.56
C ASP A 82 0.70 12.78 9.52
N ASP A 83 0.86 13.44 10.67
CA ASP A 83 0.64 14.89 10.81
C ASP A 83 1.56 15.71 9.91
N LEU A 84 2.70 15.16 9.54
CA LEU A 84 3.67 15.82 8.67
C LEU A 84 3.51 15.45 7.20
N GLY A 85 2.49 14.64 6.89
CA GLY A 85 2.23 14.19 5.53
C GLY A 85 3.04 12.97 5.10
N ARG A 86 3.82 12.37 6.02
CA ARG A 86 4.57 11.16 5.70
C ARG A 86 3.64 9.96 5.61
N PRO A 87 3.83 9.10 4.58
CA PRO A 87 3.02 7.89 4.48
C PRO A 87 3.41 6.87 5.54
N GLU A 88 2.42 6.19 6.07
CA GLU A 88 2.65 5.08 7.00
C GLU A 88 1.59 4.00 6.75
N ILE A 89 1.93 2.78 7.14
CA ILE A 89 1.07 1.61 6.94
C ILE A 89 0.40 1.25 8.26
N ALA A 90 -0.92 1.09 8.21
CA ALA A 90 -1.71 0.53 9.30
C ALA A 90 -2.22 -0.84 8.84
N LEU A 91 -2.06 -1.84 9.68
CA LEU A 91 -2.47 -3.20 9.36
C LEU A 91 -3.74 -3.58 10.11
N SER A 92 -4.55 -4.46 9.49
CA SER A 92 -5.69 -5.07 10.20
C SER A 92 -5.16 -5.90 11.36
N GLU A 93 -6.02 -6.19 12.34
CA GLU A 93 -5.63 -6.99 13.49
C GLU A 93 -5.14 -8.38 13.09
N ASP A 94 -5.81 -9.02 12.14
CA ASP A 94 -5.41 -10.35 11.67
C ASP A 94 -4.03 -10.34 11.02
N LEU A 95 -3.76 -9.36 10.18
CA LEU A 95 -2.47 -9.26 9.51
C LEU A 95 -1.37 -8.89 10.51
N LYS A 96 -1.68 -8.05 11.47
CA LYS A 96 -0.75 -7.68 12.54
C LYS A 96 -0.32 -8.91 13.36
N LYS A 97 -1.28 -9.76 13.71
CA LYS A 97 -1.01 -11.00 14.44
C LYS A 97 -0.15 -11.95 13.60
N TRP A 98 -0.45 -12.04 12.32
CA TRP A 98 0.36 -12.86 11.42
C TRP A 98 1.80 -12.35 11.36
N CYS A 99 1.99 -11.04 11.27
CA CYS A 99 3.32 -10.44 11.30
C CYS A 99 4.06 -10.75 12.59
N GLU A 100 3.37 -10.63 13.72
CA GLU A 100 3.96 -10.98 15.03
C GLU A 100 4.42 -12.43 15.07
N SER A 101 3.65 -13.34 14.49
CA SER A 101 4.00 -14.76 14.44
C SER A 101 5.23 -15.03 13.58
N ARG A 102 5.59 -14.11 12.71
CA ARG A 102 6.76 -14.19 11.83
C ARG A 102 7.90 -13.29 12.32
N ASN A 103 7.82 -12.78 13.53
CA ASN A 103 8.82 -11.87 14.11
C ASN A 103 8.97 -10.57 13.32
N ILE A 104 7.89 -10.14 12.66
CA ILE A 104 7.83 -8.85 11.98
C ILE A 104 7.16 -7.88 12.95
N ARG A 105 7.91 -6.91 13.44
CA ARG A 105 7.44 -5.98 14.47
C ARG A 105 7.29 -4.56 13.97
N TYR A 106 8.06 -4.18 12.97
CA TYR A 106 8.04 -2.83 12.42
C TYR A 106 8.02 -2.91 10.92
N TRP A 107 7.37 -1.92 10.32
CA TRP A 107 7.32 -1.78 8.86
C TRP A 107 7.52 -0.32 8.51
N HIS A 108 8.33 -0.10 7.52
CA HIS A 108 8.72 1.23 7.07
C HIS A 108 8.33 1.37 5.61
N LEU A 109 7.85 2.54 5.26
CA LEU A 109 7.36 2.80 3.91
C LEU A 109 7.97 4.09 3.38
N SER A 110 8.40 4.05 2.14
CA SER A 110 8.77 5.26 1.40
C SER A 110 8.09 5.21 0.04
N LEU A 111 7.56 6.34 -0.38
CA LEU A 111 6.87 6.49 -1.66
C LEU A 111 7.57 7.55 -2.48
N SER A 112 7.58 7.34 -3.80
CA SER A 112 8.10 8.34 -4.73
C SER A 112 7.30 8.23 -6.02
N ASP A 113 7.21 9.34 -6.75
CA ASP A 113 6.57 9.33 -8.05
C ASP A 113 7.36 10.23 -8.99
N ASP A 114 7.29 9.88 -10.26
CA ASP A 114 7.95 10.62 -11.32
C ASP A 114 7.13 10.42 -12.59
N HIS A 115 6.75 11.52 -13.22
CA HIS A 115 6.01 11.52 -14.48
C HIS A 115 4.79 10.58 -14.43
N ASP A 116 4.92 9.39 -15.02
CA ASP A 116 3.83 8.45 -15.12
C ASP A 116 4.03 7.18 -14.30
N HIS A 117 4.95 7.20 -13.34
CA HIS A 117 5.21 6.05 -12.47
C HIS A 117 5.15 6.43 -11.00
N ALA A 118 4.66 5.49 -10.20
CA ALA A 118 4.68 5.55 -8.74
C ALA A 118 5.51 4.39 -8.23
N VAL A 119 6.33 4.63 -7.22
CA VAL A 119 7.22 3.63 -6.64
C VAL A 119 7.01 3.58 -5.14
N ALA A 120 7.02 2.37 -4.59
CA ALA A 120 6.96 2.16 -3.15
C ALA A 120 8.07 1.20 -2.74
N ILE A 121 8.67 1.47 -1.59
CA ILE A 121 9.57 0.51 -0.96
C ILE A 121 9.08 0.28 0.46
N VAL A 122 9.07 -1.00 0.87
CA VAL A 122 8.70 -1.42 2.21
C VAL A 122 9.84 -2.21 2.81
N ILE A 123 10.20 -1.90 4.05
CA ILE A 123 11.18 -2.65 4.81
C ILE A 123 10.48 -3.19 6.05
N LEU A 124 10.56 -4.50 6.24
CA LEU A 124 10.03 -5.17 7.41
C LEU A 124 11.18 -5.49 8.35
N GLU A 125 10.97 -5.22 9.63
CA GLU A 125 12.01 -5.34 10.64
C GLU A 125 11.49 -6.11 11.84
N GLY A 126 12.34 -6.90 12.47
CA GLY A 126 11.95 -7.66 13.65
C GLY A 126 13.15 -8.27 14.37
N GLU A 127 12.85 -9.13 15.29
CA GLU A 127 13.86 -9.81 16.12
C GLU A 127 14.58 -10.92 15.36
#